data_7d358239b75494d6778ae8058b90eaad
#
_entry.id   7d358239b75494d6778ae8058b90eaad
#
_cell.length_a   1.000
_cell.length_b   1.000
_cell.length_c   1.000
_cell.angle_alpha   90.00
_cell.angle_beta   90.00
_cell.angle_gamma   90.00
#
_symmetry.space_group_name_H-M   'P 1'
#
loop_
_entity.id
_entity.type
_entity.pdbx_description
1 polymer ?
#
loop_
_entity_poly.entity_id
_entity_poly.type
_entity_poly.pdbx_seq_one_letter_code
_entity_poly.pdbx_strand_id
1 'polypeptide(L)'
;MNRVYGENLFFRPEQLKADPFTRIQQGQITVSIPYEKESRNETRGGAWVVGQNLLEHLKGRALSFHCEVHWKDLAPKTPGSPAGGKILAVAKIRDEMGRQTEYQVAPLCNGTSSRWRKYSAEFFIRPATESLTILFGIQKSSGTIVFRNIQVKASGKPVFETIWTPPENFRCEYTERVMRLPQMRGFMSPPIALITPDDLREMASMGANLLRWQMNAHDSNLEDWKNNILRQLDKLERFLPLCRELGLSIIIDLHTPPGNRRNSDGTLGTADGADKLSDGGKFVMFDSDPHYQAYLDIWRIIAHRFKDCPTIYGYDLYNEPAQMSFSKRDYLRCYYDCAQVIRSIDPETPILIESNEWASPEAFSYLKPLPFRNIIYQAHMYRSGNYTHQGVGDSGDYFARYPASRISYPSTLSGRPFNKEYLRTALIPVRRFQQKYHARILIGEFGVIRWAGNGERWLDDVLSLFEEFGWDWCYHAFREWHGWSLEHSSDPRNTRPVPETTPRKKVILNYLKKNRF
;
A
#
# COMPACT_ATOMS: atom_id res chain seq x y z
N MET A 1 11.04 -25.13 9.95
CA MET A 1 10.43 -23.78 10.11
C MET A 1 9.20 -23.94 10.97
N ASN A 2 9.30 -23.65 12.25
CA ASN A 2 8.13 -23.62 13.11
C ASN A 2 7.39 -22.31 12.86
N ARG A 3 6.44 -22.32 11.92
CA ARG A 3 5.38 -21.30 11.93
C ARG A 3 4.71 -21.44 13.29
N VAL A 4 4.65 -20.35 14.05
CA VAL A 4 3.90 -20.32 15.31
C VAL A 4 2.42 -20.37 14.91
N TYR A 5 1.94 -21.59 14.62
CA TYR A 5 0.53 -21.83 14.41
C TYR A 5 -0.14 -21.76 15.77
N GLY A 6 -1.02 -20.81 15.90
CA GLY A 6 -1.79 -20.57 17.08
C GLY A 6 -2.87 -21.61 17.34
N GLU A 7 -3.79 -21.22 18.18
CA GLU A 7 -4.91 -22.02 18.60
C GLU A 7 -5.78 -22.49 17.44
N ASN A 8 -6.08 -23.79 17.38
CA ASN A 8 -7.17 -24.28 16.54
C ASN A 8 -8.48 -23.75 17.12
N LEU A 9 -9.17 -22.97 16.34
CA LEU A 9 -10.50 -22.52 16.72
C LEU A 9 -11.49 -23.67 16.49
N PHE A 10 -12.39 -23.83 17.44
CA PHE A 10 -13.45 -24.79 17.30
C PHE A 10 -14.51 -24.25 16.33
N PHE A 11 -14.38 -24.59 15.05
CA PHE A 11 -15.27 -24.20 13.98
C PHE A 11 -16.09 -25.41 13.51
N ARG A 12 -17.40 -25.25 13.44
CA ARG A 12 -18.32 -26.22 12.86
C ARG A 12 -19.10 -25.58 11.72
N PRO A 13 -19.09 -26.16 10.52
CA PRO A 13 -19.90 -25.65 9.40
C PRO A 13 -21.39 -25.46 9.73
N GLU A 14 -21.91 -26.24 10.62
CA GLU A 14 -23.32 -26.19 11.09
C GLU A 14 -23.67 -24.89 11.84
N GLN A 15 -22.65 -24.12 12.28
CA GLN A 15 -22.86 -22.81 12.91
C GLN A 15 -23.09 -21.68 11.91
N LEU A 16 -22.89 -21.94 10.62
CA LEU A 16 -23.06 -20.94 9.58
C LEU A 16 -24.55 -20.62 9.35
N LYS A 17 -24.80 -19.34 9.09
CA LYS A 17 -26.09 -18.92 8.52
C LYS A 17 -26.07 -19.21 7.02
N ALA A 18 -26.80 -20.19 6.58
CA ALA A 18 -26.95 -20.55 5.17
C ALA A 18 -27.92 -19.59 4.47
N ASP A 19 -27.58 -19.15 3.26
CA ASP A 19 -28.52 -18.51 2.36
C ASP A 19 -29.29 -19.55 1.51
N PRO A 20 -30.28 -19.15 0.70
CA PRO A 20 -31.07 -20.10 -0.12
C PRO A 20 -30.27 -20.94 -1.13
N PHE A 21 -29.04 -20.58 -1.42
CA PHE A 21 -28.14 -21.26 -2.36
C PHE A 21 -27.13 -22.17 -1.65
N THR A 22 -27.19 -22.24 -0.33
CA THR A 22 -26.19 -22.91 0.50
C THR A 22 -26.79 -24.10 1.21
N ARG A 23 -26.16 -25.26 1.06
CA ARG A 23 -26.46 -26.49 1.80
C ARG A 23 -25.27 -26.84 2.70
N ILE A 24 -25.55 -27.08 3.98
CA ILE A 24 -24.56 -27.52 4.95
C ILE A 24 -24.92 -28.89 5.43
N GLN A 25 -24.09 -29.87 5.17
CA GLN A 25 -24.34 -31.25 5.51
C GLN A 25 -23.03 -32.02 5.73
N GLN A 26 -22.96 -32.83 6.78
CA GLN A 26 -21.82 -33.70 7.10
C GLN A 26 -20.50 -32.97 7.08
N GLY A 27 -20.43 -31.77 7.67
CA GLY A 27 -19.20 -30.96 7.73
C GLY A 27 -18.78 -30.32 6.41
N GLN A 28 -19.63 -30.35 5.38
CA GLN A 28 -19.38 -29.74 4.08
C GLN A 28 -20.30 -28.53 3.86
N ILE A 29 -19.79 -27.54 3.17
CA ILE A 29 -20.52 -26.35 2.71
C ILE A 29 -20.59 -26.45 1.19
N THR A 30 -21.81 -26.57 0.64
CA THR A 30 -22.06 -26.56 -0.80
C THR A 30 -22.81 -25.29 -1.15
N VAL A 31 -22.28 -24.50 -2.08
CA VAL A 31 -22.93 -23.31 -2.61
C VAL A 31 -23.17 -23.54 -4.10
N SER A 32 -24.43 -23.44 -4.54
CA SER A 32 -24.84 -23.63 -5.94
C SER A 32 -25.70 -22.48 -6.40
N ILE A 33 -25.24 -21.72 -7.36
CA ILE A 33 -25.95 -20.55 -7.91
C ILE A 33 -26.30 -20.84 -9.37
N PRO A 34 -27.60 -20.94 -9.70
CA PRO A 34 -28.06 -21.07 -11.08
C PRO A 34 -27.65 -19.82 -11.91
N TYR A 35 -27.44 -20.02 -13.20
CA TYR A 35 -27.00 -18.95 -14.11
C TYR A 35 -27.95 -17.74 -14.11
N GLU A 36 -29.25 -17.96 -14.03
CA GLU A 36 -30.30 -16.93 -14.04
C GLU A 36 -30.30 -16.07 -12.75
N LYS A 37 -29.73 -16.61 -11.66
CA LYS A 37 -29.74 -15.99 -10.32
C LYS A 37 -28.38 -15.49 -9.87
N GLU A 38 -27.44 -15.31 -10.80
CA GLU A 38 -26.14 -14.74 -10.49
C GLU A 38 -26.27 -13.41 -9.76
N SER A 39 -25.63 -13.30 -8.61
CA SER A 39 -25.57 -12.06 -7.84
C SER A 39 -24.63 -11.06 -8.50
N ARG A 40 -25.11 -9.85 -8.77
CA ARG A 40 -24.32 -8.81 -9.41
C ARG A 40 -23.27 -8.18 -8.48
N ASN A 41 -23.50 -8.14 -7.17
CA ASN A 41 -22.63 -7.40 -6.22
C ASN A 41 -22.39 -8.09 -4.88
N GLU A 42 -23.06 -9.19 -4.56
CA GLU A 42 -22.99 -9.84 -3.26
C GLU A 42 -22.33 -11.22 -3.35
N THR A 43 -21.61 -11.61 -2.32
CA THR A 43 -21.20 -12.99 -2.13
C THR A 43 -22.38 -13.77 -1.55
N ARG A 44 -22.80 -14.83 -2.25
CA ARG A 44 -23.82 -15.78 -1.79
C ARG A 44 -23.13 -16.98 -1.19
N GLY A 45 -23.61 -17.44 -0.03
CA GLY A 45 -22.99 -18.57 0.64
C GLY A 45 -23.32 -18.72 2.11
N GLY A 46 -22.53 -19.52 2.79
CA GLY A 46 -22.62 -19.70 4.24
C GLY A 46 -21.85 -18.63 4.99
N ALA A 47 -22.48 -17.97 5.95
CA ALA A 47 -21.92 -16.88 6.74
C ALA A 47 -21.59 -17.30 8.17
N TRP A 48 -20.35 -17.21 8.58
CA TRP A 48 -19.92 -17.30 9.98
C TRP A 48 -19.83 -15.92 10.60
N VAL A 49 -20.79 -15.59 11.47
CA VAL A 49 -20.75 -14.38 12.27
C VAL A 49 -19.89 -14.66 13.50
N VAL A 50 -18.74 -14.02 13.58
CA VAL A 50 -17.80 -14.19 14.70
C VAL A 50 -18.38 -13.55 15.96
N GLY A 51 -18.49 -14.31 17.04
CA GLY A 51 -18.98 -13.81 18.32
C GLY A 51 -18.02 -12.79 18.94
N GLN A 52 -18.55 -11.82 19.72
CA GLN A 52 -17.77 -10.70 20.24
C GLN A 52 -16.55 -11.13 21.08
N ASN A 53 -16.70 -12.11 21.95
CA ASN A 53 -15.59 -12.61 22.79
C ASN A 53 -14.44 -13.16 21.94
N LEU A 54 -14.77 -13.92 20.88
CA LEU A 54 -13.76 -14.43 19.96
C LEU A 54 -13.15 -13.30 19.15
N LEU A 55 -13.94 -12.34 18.69
CA LEU A 55 -13.45 -11.18 17.96
C LEU A 55 -12.42 -10.39 18.76
N GLU A 56 -12.66 -10.13 20.04
CA GLU A 56 -11.69 -9.42 20.91
C GLU A 56 -10.35 -10.19 20.99
N HIS A 57 -10.41 -11.52 21.03
CA HIS A 57 -9.21 -12.35 21.00
C HIS A 57 -8.48 -12.30 19.65
N LEU A 58 -9.21 -12.10 18.54
CA LEU A 58 -8.64 -12.08 17.19
C LEU A 58 -8.04 -10.73 16.78
N LYS A 59 -8.36 -9.64 17.47
CA LYS A 59 -7.85 -8.31 17.14
C LYS A 59 -6.32 -8.28 17.11
N GLY A 60 -5.75 -7.74 16.02
CA GLY A 60 -4.31 -7.67 15.79
C GLY A 60 -3.68 -9.01 15.35
N ARG A 61 -4.47 -10.06 15.17
CA ARG A 61 -4.02 -11.40 14.80
C ARG A 61 -4.41 -11.76 13.38
N ALA A 62 -3.78 -12.80 12.83
CA ALA A 62 -4.21 -13.43 11.59
C ALA A 62 -5.19 -14.57 11.89
N LEU A 63 -6.21 -14.67 11.05
CA LEU A 63 -7.18 -15.76 11.04
C LEU A 63 -6.98 -16.57 9.76
N SER A 64 -6.51 -17.83 9.91
CA SER A 64 -6.16 -18.70 8.78
C SER A 64 -7.20 -19.79 8.60
N PHE A 65 -7.53 -20.06 7.34
CA PHE A 65 -8.41 -21.14 6.91
C PHE A 65 -7.61 -22.11 6.05
N HIS A 66 -7.77 -23.40 6.32
CA HIS A 66 -7.23 -24.48 5.49
C HIS A 66 -8.37 -25.44 5.22
N CYS A 67 -8.64 -25.73 3.97
CA CYS A 67 -9.71 -26.64 3.58
C CYS A 67 -9.40 -27.33 2.25
N GLU A 68 -10.25 -28.24 1.85
CA GLU A 68 -10.30 -28.77 0.50
C GLU A 68 -11.50 -28.20 -0.22
N VAL A 69 -11.31 -27.81 -1.47
CA VAL A 69 -12.37 -27.27 -2.32
C VAL A 69 -12.47 -28.04 -3.63
N HIS A 70 -13.70 -28.17 -4.10
CA HIS A 70 -14.04 -28.65 -5.42
C HIS A 70 -15.06 -27.71 -6.03
N TRP A 71 -14.92 -27.36 -7.30
CA TRP A 71 -15.83 -26.43 -7.94
C TRP A 71 -16.13 -26.84 -9.38
N LYS A 72 -17.30 -26.43 -9.85
CA LYS A 72 -17.80 -26.76 -11.19
C LYS A 72 -18.52 -25.56 -11.77
N ASP A 73 -18.17 -25.26 -13.05
CA ASP A 73 -18.84 -24.26 -13.88
C ASP A 73 -18.90 -22.86 -13.27
N LEU A 74 -17.85 -22.48 -12.50
CA LEU A 74 -17.73 -21.12 -11.97
C LEU A 74 -17.33 -20.17 -13.09
N ALA A 75 -18.31 -19.45 -13.60
CA ALA A 75 -18.14 -18.52 -14.71
C ALA A 75 -18.78 -17.16 -14.39
N PRO A 76 -18.00 -16.06 -14.48
CA PRO A 76 -18.55 -14.71 -14.37
C PRO A 76 -19.29 -14.34 -15.66
N LYS A 77 -20.45 -13.68 -15.55
CA LYS A 77 -21.16 -13.12 -16.71
C LYS A 77 -20.42 -11.93 -17.34
N THR A 78 -19.66 -11.20 -16.51
CA THR A 78 -18.90 -10.04 -16.95
C THR A 78 -17.42 -10.39 -16.99
N PRO A 79 -16.77 -10.45 -18.17
CA PRO A 79 -15.33 -10.67 -18.26
C PRO A 79 -14.54 -9.62 -17.48
N GLY A 80 -13.41 -10.02 -16.84
CA GLY A 80 -12.52 -9.12 -16.11
C GLY A 80 -13.00 -8.69 -14.70
N SER A 81 -14.18 -9.16 -14.25
CA SER A 81 -14.63 -8.91 -12.88
C SER A 81 -13.99 -9.89 -11.89
N PRO A 82 -13.58 -9.45 -10.66
CA PRO A 82 -13.13 -10.37 -9.60
C PRO A 82 -14.33 -11.21 -9.12
N ALA A 83 -14.57 -12.32 -9.81
CA ALA A 83 -15.73 -13.19 -9.64
C ALA A 83 -15.29 -14.63 -9.46
N GLY A 84 -16.08 -15.43 -8.76
CA GLY A 84 -15.82 -16.85 -8.53
C GLY A 84 -16.07 -17.30 -7.10
N GLY A 85 -15.66 -18.54 -6.83
CA GLY A 85 -15.73 -19.14 -5.49
C GLY A 85 -14.59 -18.64 -4.59
N LYS A 86 -14.87 -18.39 -3.30
CA LYS A 86 -13.88 -17.84 -2.36
C LYS A 86 -14.31 -17.95 -0.90
N ILE A 87 -13.34 -17.69 -0.02
CA ILE A 87 -13.62 -17.27 1.37
C ILE A 87 -13.42 -15.75 1.40
N LEU A 88 -14.35 -15.03 2.03
CA LEU A 88 -14.34 -13.57 2.14
C LEU A 88 -14.51 -13.16 3.59
N ALA A 89 -13.57 -12.37 4.13
CA ALA A 89 -13.76 -11.71 5.40
C ALA A 89 -14.41 -10.33 5.18
N VAL A 90 -15.49 -10.07 5.89
CA VAL A 90 -16.21 -8.79 5.92
C VAL A 90 -16.11 -8.24 7.32
N ALA A 91 -15.31 -7.23 7.52
CA ALA A 91 -15.12 -6.54 8.79
C ALA A 91 -15.87 -5.20 8.79
N LYS A 92 -16.59 -4.91 9.89
CA LYS A 92 -17.00 -3.54 10.20
C LYS A 92 -15.95 -2.97 11.10
N ILE A 93 -15.32 -1.91 10.66
CA ILE A 93 -14.32 -1.17 11.43
C ILE A 93 -14.85 0.21 11.75
N ARG A 94 -14.41 0.76 12.87
CA ARG A 94 -14.67 2.15 13.22
C ARG A 94 -13.33 2.87 13.41
N ASP A 95 -13.11 3.84 12.57
CA ASP A 95 -11.96 4.73 12.60
C ASP A 95 -12.41 6.20 12.51
N GLU A 96 -11.50 7.09 12.19
CA GLU A 96 -11.75 8.52 12.00
C GLU A 96 -12.75 8.79 10.88
N MET A 97 -12.80 7.91 9.86
CA MET A 97 -13.79 7.97 8.77
C MET A 97 -15.18 7.48 9.20
N GLY A 98 -15.34 7.09 10.49
CA GLY A 98 -16.54 6.50 11.04
C GLY A 98 -16.64 5.00 10.74
N ARG A 99 -17.86 4.45 10.70
CA ARG A 99 -18.05 3.04 10.37
C ARG A 99 -17.80 2.77 8.89
N GLN A 100 -16.90 1.85 8.62
CA GLN A 100 -16.55 1.38 7.29
C GLN A 100 -16.74 -0.14 7.19
N THR A 101 -16.82 -0.63 5.96
CA THR A 101 -16.78 -2.07 5.68
C THR A 101 -15.51 -2.38 4.92
N GLU A 102 -14.68 -3.22 5.52
CA GLU A 102 -13.48 -3.75 4.89
C GLU A 102 -13.76 -5.16 4.36
N TYR A 103 -13.19 -5.45 3.20
CA TYR A 103 -13.29 -6.76 2.55
C TYR A 103 -11.89 -7.30 2.31
N GLN A 104 -11.57 -8.46 2.90
CA GLN A 104 -10.36 -9.21 2.60
C GLN A 104 -10.76 -10.47 1.84
N VAL A 105 -10.19 -10.65 0.65
CA VAL A 105 -10.59 -11.70 -0.29
C VAL A 105 -9.48 -12.73 -0.42
N ALA A 106 -9.82 -14.00 -0.24
CA ALA A 106 -8.94 -15.12 -0.54
C ALA A 106 -8.85 -15.41 -2.05
N PRO A 107 -7.92 -16.27 -2.51
CA PRO A 107 -7.80 -16.65 -3.91
C PRO A 107 -9.11 -17.10 -4.53
N LEU A 108 -9.38 -16.68 -5.76
CA LEU A 108 -10.62 -17.00 -6.47
C LEU A 108 -10.52 -18.38 -7.14
N CYS A 109 -11.58 -19.18 -6.99
CA CYS A 109 -11.79 -20.41 -7.75
C CYS A 109 -12.66 -20.10 -8.96
N ASN A 110 -12.17 -20.36 -10.18
CA ASN A 110 -12.88 -20.13 -11.43
C ASN A 110 -12.81 -21.37 -12.34
N GLY A 111 -13.76 -21.48 -13.28
CA GLY A 111 -13.88 -22.61 -14.18
C GLY A 111 -14.37 -23.88 -13.49
N THR A 112 -13.74 -25.01 -13.79
CA THR A 112 -14.08 -26.33 -13.20
C THR A 112 -12.81 -27.00 -12.70
N SER A 113 -12.83 -27.50 -11.45
CA SER A 113 -11.74 -28.34 -10.93
C SER A 113 -12.00 -29.81 -11.28
N SER A 114 -10.97 -30.52 -11.77
CA SER A 114 -11.08 -31.97 -12.05
C SER A 114 -10.95 -32.84 -10.80
N ARG A 115 -10.49 -32.25 -9.67
CA ARG A 115 -10.22 -32.94 -8.40
C ARG A 115 -10.34 -31.99 -7.22
N TRP A 116 -10.40 -32.51 -6.02
CA TRP A 116 -10.28 -31.72 -4.79
C TRP A 116 -8.91 -31.01 -4.75
N ARG A 117 -8.94 -29.74 -4.40
CA ARG A 117 -7.75 -28.89 -4.26
C ARG A 117 -7.61 -28.42 -2.83
N LYS A 118 -6.38 -28.40 -2.31
CA LYS A 118 -6.08 -27.69 -1.06
C LYS A 118 -6.25 -26.19 -1.29
N TYR A 119 -6.91 -25.54 -0.35
CA TYR A 119 -7.19 -24.11 -0.39
C TYR A 119 -6.87 -23.51 0.95
N SER A 120 -6.19 -22.36 0.94
CA SER A 120 -5.84 -21.62 2.14
C SER A 120 -6.19 -20.16 1.97
N ALA A 121 -6.68 -19.55 3.05
CA ALA A 121 -6.93 -18.12 3.15
C ALA A 121 -6.40 -17.63 4.49
N GLU A 122 -5.89 -16.41 4.51
CA GLU A 122 -5.44 -15.76 5.72
C GLU A 122 -5.92 -14.31 5.74
N PHE A 123 -6.46 -13.87 6.87
CA PHE A 123 -7.04 -12.54 7.04
C PHE A 123 -6.46 -11.87 8.27
N PHE A 124 -6.04 -10.61 8.13
CA PHE A 124 -5.63 -9.78 9.25
C PHE A 124 -6.84 -9.13 9.91
N ILE A 125 -7.03 -9.35 11.20
CA ILE A 125 -8.14 -8.75 11.95
C ILE A 125 -7.65 -7.49 12.64
N ARG A 126 -7.99 -6.34 12.07
CA ARG A 126 -7.54 -5.04 12.59
C ARG A 126 -7.99 -4.80 14.03
N PRO A 127 -7.19 -4.09 14.85
CA PRO A 127 -7.60 -3.70 16.20
C PRO A 127 -8.92 -2.93 16.26
N ALA A 128 -9.23 -2.12 15.24
CA ALA A 128 -10.44 -1.31 15.14
C ALA A 128 -11.70 -2.08 14.68
N THR A 129 -11.63 -3.42 14.53
CA THR A 129 -12.76 -4.23 14.07
C THR A 129 -13.86 -4.29 15.13
N GLU A 130 -15.08 -3.86 14.77
CA GLU A 130 -16.27 -3.92 15.63
C GLU A 130 -17.09 -5.21 15.40
N SER A 131 -17.10 -5.74 14.18
CA SER A 131 -17.74 -7.02 13.86
C SER A 131 -17.04 -7.68 12.67
N LEU A 132 -17.06 -9.01 12.63
CA LEU A 132 -16.44 -9.82 11.61
C LEU A 132 -17.41 -10.90 11.13
N THR A 133 -17.55 -11.00 9.82
CA THR A 133 -18.29 -12.09 9.18
C THR A 133 -17.40 -12.74 8.13
N ILE A 134 -17.28 -14.06 8.19
CA ILE A 134 -16.58 -14.86 7.18
C ILE A 134 -17.61 -15.52 6.28
N LEU A 135 -17.47 -15.34 4.98
CA LEU A 135 -18.36 -15.91 3.96
C LEU A 135 -17.63 -16.99 3.17
N PHE A 136 -18.22 -18.17 3.09
CA PHE A 136 -17.81 -19.25 2.21
C PHE A 136 -18.78 -19.26 1.02
N GLY A 137 -18.35 -18.85 -0.16
CA GLY A 137 -19.34 -18.62 -1.19
C GLY A 137 -18.87 -18.34 -2.59
N ILE A 138 -19.79 -17.85 -3.39
CA ILE A 138 -19.61 -17.44 -4.80
C ILE A 138 -20.00 -15.97 -4.94
N GLN A 139 -19.22 -15.19 -5.65
CA GLN A 139 -19.49 -13.80 -5.97
C GLN A 139 -19.45 -13.56 -7.48
N LYS A 140 -20.42 -12.81 -8.00
CA LYS A 140 -20.50 -12.39 -9.42
C LYS A 140 -20.30 -13.55 -10.43
N SER A 141 -20.71 -14.73 -10.04
CA SER A 141 -20.56 -15.95 -10.83
C SER A 141 -21.72 -16.89 -10.55
N SER A 142 -22.08 -17.71 -11.49
CA SER A 142 -22.89 -18.91 -11.33
C SER A 142 -21.98 -20.13 -11.13
N GLY A 143 -22.58 -21.29 -10.88
CA GLY A 143 -21.87 -22.55 -10.70
C GLY A 143 -21.93 -23.11 -9.29
N THR A 144 -21.10 -24.08 -8.99
CA THR A 144 -21.08 -24.76 -7.70
C THR A 144 -19.68 -24.79 -7.11
N ILE A 145 -19.55 -24.53 -5.80
CA ILE A 145 -18.36 -24.77 -5.01
C ILE A 145 -18.68 -25.57 -3.76
N VAL A 146 -17.78 -26.47 -3.39
CA VAL A 146 -17.88 -27.29 -2.18
C VAL A 146 -16.62 -27.11 -1.35
N PHE A 147 -16.79 -26.79 -0.07
CA PHE A 147 -15.73 -26.73 0.94
C PHE A 147 -15.89 -27.90 1.91
N ARG A 148 -14.78 -28.59 2.23
CA ARG A 148 -14.75 -29.65 3.26
C ARG A 148 -13.44 -29.63 4.04
N ASN A 149 -13.36 -30.40 5.13
CA ASN A 149 -12.19 -30.51 5.98
C ASN A 149 -11.66 -29.14 6.43
N ILE A 150 -12.58 -28.25 6.81
CA ILE A 150 -12.29 -26.87 7.15
C ILE A 150 -11.63 -26.81 8.52
N GLN A 151 -10.42 -26.29 8.56
CA GLN A 151 -9.68 -25.96 9.78
C GLN A 151 -9.53 -24.45 9.86
N VAL A 152 -9.79 -23.89 11.04
CA VAL A 152 -9.65 -22.46 11.30
C VAL A 152 -8.67 -22.28 12.45
N LYS A 153 -7.70 -21.40 12.27
CA LYS A 153 -6.65 -21.12 13.27
C LYS A 153 -6.49 -19.61 13.44
N ALA A 154 -6.37 -19.19 14.68
CA ALA A 154 -5.85 -17.86 14.98
C ALA A 154 -4.34 -17.92 15.17
N SER A 155 -3.60 -16.89 14.75
CA SER A 155 -2.17 -16.81 15.05
C SER A 155 -1.93 -16.75 16.57
N GLY A 156 -0.90 -17.45 17.07
CA GLY A 156 -0.57 -17.47 18.50
C GLY A 156 -0.04 -16.13 19.02
N LYS A 157 0.40 -15.26 18.10
CA LYS A 157 0.89 -13.90 18.36
C LYS A 157 0.16 -12.90 17.47
N PRO A 158 0.17 -11.60 17.81
CA PRO A 158 -0.18 -10.54 16.88
C PRO A 158 0.63 -10.63 15.58
N VAL A 159 0.05 -10.17 14.46
CA VAL A 159 0.73 -10.14 13.15
C VAL A 159 1.97 -9.25 13.22
N PHE A 160 1.88 -8.14 13.93
CA PHE A 160 2.99 -7.22 14.15
C PHE A 160 3.57 -7.42 15.54
N GLU A 161 4.82 -7.83 15.61
CA GLU A 161 5.54 -8.01 16.87
C GLU A 161 5.84 -6.65 17.51
N THR A 162 5.82 -6.60 18.82
CA THR A 162 6.30 -5.44 19.54
C THR A 162 7.81 -5.55 19.70
N ILE A 163 8.56 -4.96 18.76
CA ILE A 163 10.02 -4.93 18.79
C ILE A 163 10.50 -4.00 19.91
N TRP A 164 9.79 -2.92 20.09
CA TRP A 164 10.02 -1.97 21.15
C TRP A 164 8.72 -1.25 21.53
N THR A 165 8.60 -0.86 22.77
CA THR A 165 7.46 -0.08 23.27
C THR A 165 7.95 1.32 23.60
N PRO A 166 7.47 2.37 22.89
CA PRO A 166 7.85 3.73 23.22
C PRO A 166 7.36 4.07 24.63
N PRO A 167 8.18 4.71 25.48
CA PRO A 167 7.73 5.31 26.72
C PRO A 167 6.57 6.28 26.48
N GLU A 168 5.74 6.52 27.48
CA GLU A 168 4.57 7.39 27.36
C GLU A 168 4.94 8.81 26.88
N ASN A 169 6.05 9.32 27.37
CA ASN A 169 6.60 10.65 27.03
C ASN A 169 7.58 10.64 25.85
N PHE A 170 7.66 9.54 25.10
CA PHE A 170 8.57 9.47 23.95
C PHE A 170 8.27 10.58 22.93
N ARG A 171 9.35 11.20 22.43
CA ARG A 171 9.33 12.17 21.34
C ARG A 171 10.44 11.83 20.36
N CYS A 172 10.17 12.01 19.08
CA CYS A 172 11.18 11.86 18.05
C CYS A 172 12.29 12.91 18.22
N GLU A 173 13.52 12.48 18.11
CA GLU A 173 14.69 13.34 18.22
C GLU A 173 15.26 13.67 16.85
N TYR A 174 15.60 14.93 16.64
CA TYR A 174 16.19 15.43 15.40
C TYR A 174 17.46 16.20 15.68
N THR A 175 18.44 16.08 14.79
CA THR A 175 19.63 16.91 14.82
C THR A 175 19.31 18.34 14.39
N GLU A 176 20.17 19.27 14.73
CA GLU A 176 20.02 20.68 14.37
C GLU A 176 19.87 20.85 12.85
N ARG A 177 20.60 20.06 12.07
CA ARG A 177 20.47 20.02 10.60
C ARG A 177 19.01 19.74 10.18
N VAL A 178 18.39 18.70 10.73
CA VAL A 178 17.03 18.30 10.36
C VAL A 178 15.99 19.29 10.88
N MET A 179 16.19 19.85 12.08
CA MET A 179 15.29 20.87 12.64
C MET A 179 15.27 22.16 11.83
N ARG A 180 16.41 22.52 11.19
CA ARG A 180 16.53 23.71 10.34
C ARG A 180 16.04 23.51 8.91
N LEU A 181 15.73 22.31 8.48
CA LEU A 181 15.19 22.09 7.14
C LEU A 181 13.86 22.83 6.98
N PRO A 182 13.68 23.60 5.90
CA PRO A 182 12.36 24.17 5.58
C PRO A 182 11.37 23.05 5.30
N GLN A 183 10.11 23.41 5.08
CA GLN A 183 9.17 22.47 4.49
C GLN A 183 9.61 22.15 3.05
N MET A 184 9.73 20.84 2.77
CA MET A 184 10.24 20.35 1.49
C MET A 184 9.08 20.01 0.56
N ARG A 185 9.20 20.41 -0.71
CA ARG A 185 8.16 20.24 -1.72
C ARG A 185 8.78 19.84 -3.04
N GLY A 186 8.30 18.78 -3.64
CA GLY A 186 8.91 18.32 -4.88
C GLY A 186 8.16 17.22 -5.59
N PHE A 187 8.93 16.36 -6.24
CA PHE A 187 8.42 15.35 -7.14
C PHE A 187 9.02 13.98 -6.85
N MET A 188 8.28 12.95 -7.21
CA MET A 188 8.83 11.65 -7.47
C MET A 188 9.49 11.66 -8.86
N SER A 189 10.65 11.01 -8.99
CA SER A 189 11.43 11.01 -10.24
C SER A 189 10.70 10.22 -11.35
N PRO A 190 11.01 10.51 -12.62
CA PRO A 190 10.75 9.54 -13.69
C PRO A 190 11.56 8.26 -13.45
N PRO A 191 11.32 7.18 -14.24
CA PRO A 191 12.17 6.00 -14.19
C PRO A 191 13.65 6.39 -14.31
N ILE A 192 14.50 5.86 -13.43
CA ILE A 192 15.91 6.29 -13.34
C ILE A 192 16.67 6.09 -14.65
N ALA A 193 16.29 5.10 -15.45
CA ALA A 193 16.88 4.93 -16.78
C ALA A 193 16.67 6.16 -17.69
N LEU A 194 15.52 6.83 -17.56
CA LEU A 194 15.06 7.88 -18.47
C LEU A 194 15.38 9.30 -17.98
N ILE A 195 15.56 9.52 -16.66
CA ILE A 195 15.80 10.87 -16.10
C ILE A 195 17.06 11.50 -16.70
N THR A 196 16.96 12.79 -17.05
CA THR A 196 18.02 13.60 -17.66
C THR A 196 18.38 14.79 -16.78
N PRO A 197 19.55 15.43 -17.03
CA PRO A 197 19.89 16.71 -16.37
C PRO A 197 18.86 17.81 -16.64
N ASP A 198 18.21 17.82 -17.80
CA ASP A 198 17.19 18.83 -18.13
C ASP A 198 15.91 18.64 -17.33
N ASP A 199 15.53 17.40 -17.00
CA ASP A 199 14.43 17.13 -16.08
C ASP A 199 14.70 17.74 -14.69
N LEU A 200 15.93 17.62 -14.18
CA LEU A 200 16.33 18.26 -12.91
C LEU A 200 16.22 19.78 -12.97
N ARG A 201 16.74 20.38 -14.06
CA ARG A 201 16.63 21.84 -14.26
C ARG A 201 15.20 22.30 -14.35
N GLU A 202 14.35 21.54 -15.02
CA GLU A 202 12.92 21.88 -15.13
C GLU A 202 12.22 21.76 -13.77
N MET A 203 12.41 20.68 -13.01
CA MET A 203 11.84 20.54 -11.66
C MET A 203 12.27 21.69 -10.75
N ALA A 204 13.55 22.06 -10.75
CA ALA A 204 14.07 23.19 -9.99
C ALA A 204 13.46 24.53 -10.48
N SER A 205 13.32 24.72 -11.80
CA SER A 205 12.69 25.91 -12.37
C SER A 205 11.23 26.07 -11.98
N MET A 206 10.52 24.97 -11.77
CA MET A 206 9.17 24.94 -11.22
C MET A 206 9.13 25.36 -9.74
N GLY A 207 10.28 25.35 -9.04
CA GLY A 207 10.42 25.68 -7.62
C GLY A 207 10.49 24.46 -6.70
N ALA A 208 10.70 23.27 -7.21
CA ALA A 208 10.94 22.09 -6.38
C ALA A 208 12.28 22.21 -5.62
N ASN A 209 12.31 21.73 -4.37
CA ASN A 209 13.51 21.61 -3.55
C ASN A 209 13.74 20.18 -3.06
N LEU A 210 12.88 19.23 -3.46
CA LEU A 210 12.93 17.82 -3.09
C LEU A 210 12.68 16.93 -4.31
N LEU A 211 13.45 15.85 -4.41
CA LEU A 211 13.25 14.80 -5.40
C LEU A 211 13.33 13.43 -4.73
N ARG A 212 12.29 12.63 -4.81
CA ARG A 212 12.29 11.23 -4.42
C ARG A 212 12.82 10.39 -5.59
N TRP A 213 14.06 9.92 -5.45
CA TRP A 213 14.79 9.16 -6.46
C TRP A 213 14.40 7.69 -6.37
N GLN A 214 13.39 7.27 -7.15
CA GLN A 214 12.82 5.92 -7.09
C GLN A 214 13.70 4.89 -7.81
N MET A 215 14.32 4.00 -7.06
CA MET A 215 15.13 2.92 -7.62
C MET A 215 14.31 1.66 -7.80
N ASN A 216 14.03 1.32 -9.04
CA ASN A 216 13.26 0.13 -9.43
C ASN A 216 14.16 -0.95 -10.02
N ALA A 217 14.05 -2.17 -9.51
CA ALA A 217 14.74 -3.35 -10.02
C ALA A 217 13.86 -4.59 -9.89
N HIS A 218 13.41 -5.11 -11.02
CA HIS A 218 12.49 -6.25 -11.11
C HIS A 218 13.18 -7.58 -11.48
N ASP A 219 14.49 -7.64 -11.26
CA ASP A 219 15.31 -8.77 -11.63
C ASP A 219 14.95 -10.03 -10.82
N SER A 220 14.97 -11.18 -11.47
CA SER A 220 14.54 -12.45 -10.89
C SER A 220 15.55 -13.06 -9.90
N ASN A 221 16.82 -12.66 -9.98
CA ASN A 221 17.86 -13.10 -9.07
C ASN A 221 18.48 -11.92 -8.30
N LEU A 222 19.10 -12.22 -7.16
CA LEU A 222 19.63 -11.21 -6.24
C LEU A 222 20.87 -10.48 -6.78
N GLU A 223 21.68 -11.11 -7.60
CA GLU A 223 22.88 -10.51 -8.16
C GLU A 223 22.51 -9.46 -9.20
N ASP A 224 21.63 -9.81 -10.13
CA ASP A 224 21.15 -8.87 -11.15
C ASP A 224 20.38 -7.72 -10.52
N TRP A 225 19.53 -7.98 -9.51
CA TRP A 225 18.85 -6.98 -8.74
C TRP A 225 19.84 -6.00 -8.10
N LYS A 226 20.85 -6.52 -7.39
CA LYS A 226 21.89 -5.71 -6.75
C LYS A 226 22.65 -4.86 -7.76
N ASN A 227 23.09 -5.47 -8.87
CA ASN A 227 23.80 -4.77 -9.92
C ASN A 227 22.97 -3.67 -10.58
N ASN A 228 21.65 -3.89 -10.72
CA ASN A 228 20.73 -2.89 -11.22
C ASN A 228 20.63 -1.70 -10.25
N ILE A 229 20.43 -1.95 -8.95
CA ILE A 229 20.41 -0.89 -7.94
C ILE A 229 21.75 -0.11 -7.92
N LEU A 230 22.89 -0.79 -7.98
CA LEU A 230 24.20 -0.13 -7.99
C LEU A 230 24.36 0.80 -9.20
N ARG A 231 23.93 0.38 -10.41
CA ARG A 231 23.94 1.26 -11.60
C ARG A 231 23.08 2.52 -11.41
N GLN A 232 21.94 2.40 -10.73
CA GLN A 232 21.06 3.55 -10.44
C GLN A 232 21.68 4.49 -9.41
N LEU A 233 22.41 3.98 -8.42
CA LEU A 233 23.21 4.77 -7.48
C LEU A 233 24.38 5.47 -8.19
N ASP A 234 25.08 4.79 -9.10
CA ASP A 234 26.15 5.41 -9.90
C ASP A 234 25.62 6.57 -10.77
N LYS A 235 24.39 6.45 -11.28
CA LYS A 235 23.73 7.56 -11.99
C LYS A 235 23.43 8.71 -11.04
N LEU A 236 22.90 8.41 -9.85
CA LEU A 236 22.64 9.43 -8.83
C LEU A 236 23.90 10.20 -8.47
N GLU A 237 25.02 9.53 -8.19
CA GLU A 237 26.28 10.19 -7.84
C GLU A 237 26.73 11.18 -8.92
N ARG A 238 26.59 10.82 -10.20
CA ARG A 238 26.89 11.74 -11.30
C ARG A 238 25.97 12.96 -11.34
N PHE A 239 24.75 12.85 -10.82
CA PHE A 239 23.76 13.93 -10.82
C PHE A 239 23.80 14.80 -9.57
N LEU A 240 24.41 14.33 -8.47
CA LEU A 240 24.47 15.09 -7.19
C LEU A 240 25.07 16.49 -7.31
N PRO A 241 26.16 16.73 -8.10
CA PRO A 241 26.68 18.09 -8.26
C PRO A 241 25.64 19.05 -8.84
N LEU A 242 24.91 18.60 -9.87
CA LEU A 242 23.83 19.40 -10.47
C LEU A 242 22.66 19.58 -9.50
N CYS A 243 22.25 18.54 -8.77
CA CYS A 243 21.19 18.65 -7.76
C CYS A 243 21.55 19.70 -6.70
N ARG A 244 22.81 19.70 -6.25
CA ARG A 244 23.33 20.68 -5.29
C ARG A 244 23.29 22.11 -5.85
N GLU A 245 23.74 22.31 -7.09
CA GLU A 245 23.69 23.60 -7.80
C GLU A 245 22.24 24.10 -7.90
N LEU A 246 21.31 23.23 -8.19
CA LEU A 246 19.90 23.55 -8.35
C LEU A 246 19.11 23.66 -7.03
N GLY A 247 19.75 23.39 -5.88
CA GLY A 247 19.06 23.37 -4.58
C GLY A 247 18.08 22.22 -4.39
N LEU A 248 18.23 21.13 -5.16
CA LEU A 248 17.41 19.93 -5.04
C LEU A 248 18.01 18.97 -4.00
N SER A 249 17.28 18.69 -2.95
CA SER A 249 17.58 17.62 -1.99
C SER A 249 17.01 16.28 -2.47
N ILE A 250 17.73 15.19 -2.20
CA ILE A 250 17.41 13.87 -2.75
C ILE A 250 16.98 12.91 -1.63
N ILE A 251 15.85 12.26 -1.80
CA ILE A 251 15.49 11.03 -1.08
C ILE A 251 15.95 9.85 -1.92
N ILE A 252 16.81 8.99 -1.36
CA ILE A 252 17.15 7.71 -1.98
C ILE A 252 16.06 6.71 -1.61
N ASP A 253 15.21 6.37 -2.57
CA ASP A 253 14.08 5.46 -2.40
C ASP A 253 14.39 4.10 -3.01
N LEU A 254 14.49 3.07 -2.15
CA LEU A 254 14.55 1.69 -2.60
C LEU A 254 13.13 1.21 -2.95
N HIS A 255 12.64 1.66 -4.10
CA HIS A 255 11.26 1.45 -4.52
C HIS A 255 10.91 -0.04 -4.68
N THR A 256 11.86 -0.82 -5.17
CA THR A 256 11.70 -2.27 -5.32
C THR A 256 12.73 -3.01 -4.47
N PRO A 257 12.36 -3.49 -3.26
CA PRO A 257 13.25 -4.29 -2.43
C PRO A 257 13.54 -5.67 -3.06
N PRO A 258 14.58 -6.39 -2.59
CA PRO A 258 15.02 -7.64 -3.19
C PRO A 258 13.90 -8.69 -3.21
N GLY A 259 13.72 -9.32 -4.39
CA GLY A 259 12.68 -10.31 -4.65
C GLY A 259 11.30 -9.71 -4.87
N ASN A 260 11.16 -8.38 -4.75
CA ASN A 260 9.89 -7.67 -4.95
C ASN A 260 8.72 -8.28 -4.18
N ARG A 261 7.49 -8.05 -4.62
CA ARG A 261 6.28 -8.69 -4.10
C ARG A 261 5.99 -9.96 -4.88
N ARG A 262 5.43 -10.96 -4.20
CA ARG A 262 4.91 -12.16 -4.85
C ARG A 262 3.44 -12.34 -4.56
N ASN A 263 2.73 -12.76 -5.58
CA ASN A 263 1.36 -13.24 -5.46
C ASN A 263 1.31 -14.60 -4.75
N SER A 264 0.15 -14.96 -4.25
CA SER A 264 -0.09 -16.27 -3.61
C SER A 264 0.20 -17.47 -4.52
N ASP A 265 0.18 -17.29 -5.84
CA ASP A 265 0.54 -18.30 -6.85
C ASP A 265 2.06 -18.39 -7.11
N GLY A 266 2.87 -17.55 -6.43
CA GLY A 266 4.33 -17.50 -6.58
C GLY A 266 4.83 -16.65 -7.73
N THR A 267 3.94 -16.04 -8.53
CA THR A 267 4.34 -15.08 -9.57
C THR A 267 4.79 -13.76 -8.94
N LEU A 268 5.63 -13.00 -9.66
CA LEU A 268 6.02 -11.67 -9.20
C LEU A 268 4.79 -10.74 -9.23
N GLY A 269 4.56 -10.01 -8.15
CA GLY A 269 3.64 -8.89 -8.11
C GLY A 269 4.24 -7.69 -8.84
N THR A 270 3.41 -6.71 -9.20
CA THR A 270 3.90 -5.43 -9.70
C THR A 270 4.45 -4.57 -8.55
N ALA A 271 5.29 -3.60 -8.88
CA ALA A 271 5.83 -2.65 -7.91
C ALA A 271 4.73 -1.94 -7.12
N ASP A 272 3.61 -1.66 -7.76
CA ASP A 272 2.49 -0.93 -7.18
C ASP A 272 1.59 -1.78 -6.27
N GLY A 273 1.92 -3.07 -6.11
CA GLY A 273 1.23 -3.96 -5.18
C GLY A 273 -0.25 -4.18 -5.44
N ALA A 274 -0.71 -3.82 -6.63
CA ALA A 274 -2.12 -3.78 -6.96
C ALA A 274 -2.69 -5.12 -7.42
N ASP A 275 -1.85 -6.13 -7.57
CA ASP A 275 -2.27 -7.38 -8.17
C ASP A 275 -2.91 -8.32 -7.17
N LYS A 276 -4.06 -8.84 -7.53
CA LYS A 276 -4.73 -10.10 -7.14
C LYS A 276 -4.42 -10.63 -5.73
N LEU A 277 -4.38 -9.75 -4.73
CA LEU A 277 -3.78 -10.00 -3.45
C LEU A 277 -4.73 -10.65 -2.47
N SER A 278 -4.55 -11.94 -2.27
CA SER A 278 -5.10 -12.61 -1.10
C SER A 278 -4.24 -12.44 0.16
N ASP A 279 -2.96 -12.11 0.00
CA ASP A 279 -1.99 -11.95 1.08
C ASP A 279 -1.41 -10.53 1.20
N GLY A 280 -1.99 -9.54 0.51
CA GLY A 280 -1.56 -8.15 0.54
C GLY A 280 -0.34 -7.84 -0.32
N GLY A 281 0.17 -8.77 -1.15
CA GLY A 281 1.38 -8.53 -1.96
C GLY A 281 2.62 -8.32 -1.11
N LYS A 282 2.80 -9.17 -0.15
CA LYS A 282 3.89 -9.17 0.81
C LYS A 282 5.26 -9.29 0.13
N PHE A 283 6.23 -8.51 0.57
CA PHE A 283 7.59 -8.61 0.07
C PHE A 283 8.24 -9.96 0.39
N VAL A 284 8.96 -10.50 -0.59
CA VAL A 284 9.70 -11.77 -0.44
C VAL A 284 10.70 -11.71 0.71
N MET A 285 11.35 -10.57 0.93
CA MET A 285 12.34 -10.38 1.98
C MET A 285 11.77 -10.59 3.40
N PHE A 286 10.47 -10.47 3.63
CA PHE A 286 9.88 -10.70 4.95
C PHE A 286 10.00 -12.16 5.41
N ASP A 287 10.02 -13.11 4.49
CA ASP A 287 10.08 -14.54 4.79
C ASP A 287 11.39 -15.23 4.33
N SER A 288 12.14 -14.62 3.42
CA SER A 288 13.35 -15.17 2.80
C SER A 288 14.62 -14.57 3.39
N ASP A 289 15.46 -15.37 4.04
CA ASP A 289 16.72 -14.90 4.60
C ASP A 289 17.70 -14.34 3.56
N PRO A 290 17.91 -14.97 2.39
CA PRO A 290 18.81 -14.41 1.37
C PRO A 290 18.37 -13.03 0.89
N HIS A 291 17.07 -12.83 0.65
CA HIS A 291 16.53 -11.53 0.19
C HIS A 291 16.61 -10.48 1.31
N TYR A 292 16.32 -10.88 2.53
CA TYR A 292 16.48 -10.00 3.69
C TYR A 292 17.94 -9.58 3.91
N GLN A 293 18.89 -10.49 3.77
CA GLN A 293 20.30 -10.15 3.86
C GLN A 293 20.73 -9.20 2.75
N ALA A 294 20.30 -9.45 1.51
CA ALA A 294 20.56 -8.56 0.38
C ALA A 294 19.99 -7.15 0.60
N TYR A 295 18.83 -7.03 1.24
CA TYR A 295 18.24 -5.76 1.66
C TYR A 295 19.14 -5.01 2.67
N LEU A 296 19.63 -5.68 3.69
CA LEU A 296 20.54 -5.06 4.67
C LEU A 296 21.87 -4.67 4.05
N ASP A 297 22.40 -5.49 3.13
CA ASP A 297 23.69 -5.26 2.48
C ASP A 297 23.63 -4.07 1.51
N ILE A 298 22.54 -3.89 0.76
CA ILE A 298 22.42 -2.72 -0.12
C ILE A 298 22.35 -1.43 0.70
N TRP A 299 21.63 -1.42 1.84
CA TRP A 299 21.58 -0.23 2.71
C TRP A 299 22.91 0.04 3.40
N ARG A 300 23.70 -0.98 3.71
CA ARG A 300 25.08 -0.80 4.18
C ARG A 300 25.93 -0.09 3.13
N ILE A 301 25.81 -0.49 1.87
CA ILE A 301 26.52 0.15 0.74
C ILE A 301 26.04 1.59 0.58
N ILE A 302 24.74 1.86 0.57
CA ILE A 302 24.16 3.20 0.42
C ILE A 302 24.66 4.11 1.55
N ALA A 303 24.58 3.66 2.80
CA ALA A 303 25.02 4.45 3.94
C ALA A 303 26.52 4.81 3.86
N HIS A 304 27.39 3.88 3.45
CA HIS A 304 28.83 4.18 3.24
C HIS A 304 29.07 5.16 2.10
N ARG A 305 28.32 5.07 0.99
CA ARG A 305 28.51 5.94 -0.19
C ARG A 305 28.03 7.36 0.04
N PHE A 306 26.96 7.55 0.81
CA PHE A 306 26.25 8.83 0.88
C PHE A 306 26.27 9.49 2.26
N LYS A 307 26.87 8.87 3.29
CA LYS A 307 27.10 9.56 4.55
C LYS A 307 27.84 10.88 4.28
N ASP A 308 27.55 11.88 5.05
CA ASP A 308 28.14 13.22 4.92
C ASP A 308 27.77 13.97 3.62
N CYS A 309 26.89 13.43 2.77
CA CYS A 309 26.42 14.12 1.58
C CYS A 309 25.24 15.08 1.92
N PRO A 310 25.46 16.40 1.91
CA PRO A 310 24.42 17.35 2.32
C PRO A 310 23.23 17.41 1.35
N THR A 311 23.42 16.96 0.11
CA THR A 311 22.38 16.90 -0.92
C THR A 311 21.38 15.77 -0.66
N ILE A 312 21.77 14.74 0.12
CA ILE A 312 20.85 13.66 0.48
C ILE A 312 19.95 14.16 1.63
N TYR A 313 18.66 14.23 1.34
CA TYR A 313 17.63 14.51 2.33
C TYR A 313 17.44 13.33 3.28
N GLY A 314 17.39 12.11 2.76
CA GLY A 314 17.20 10.91 3.56
C GLY A 314 17.17 9.61 2.77
N TYR A 315 17.12 8.51 3.50
CA TYR A 315 17.08 7.13 3.03
C TYR A 315 15.67 6.55 3.22
N ASP A 316 14.98 6.31 2.15
CA ASP A 316 13.64 5.71 2.11
C ASP A 316 13.78 4.20 1.92
N LEU A 317 13.58 3.46 3.01
CA LEU A 317 14.13 2.12 3.14
C LEU A 317 13.49 1.08 2.24
N TYR A 318 12.22 1.18 1.95
CA TYR A 318 11.49 0.45 0.90
C TYR A 318 10.07 0.99 0.77
N ASN A 319 9.59 0.99 -0.46
CA ASN A 319 8.30 1.55 -0.82
C ASN A 319 7.13 0.66 -0.41
N GLU A 320 6.09 1.25 0.17
CA GLU A 320 4.74 0.71 0.35
C GLU A 320 4.67 -0.70 0.96
N PRO A 321 5.09 -0.89 2.23
CA PRO A 321 4.86 -2.18 2.89
C PRO A 321 3.36 -2.53 2.87
N ALA A 322 3.06 -3.78 2.51
CA ALA A 322 1.70 -4.28 2.45
C ALA A 322 1.61 -5.65 3.13
N GLN A 323 1.84 -5.66 4.43
CA GLN A 323 1.79 -6.89 5.20
C GLN A 323 0.42 -7.04 5.87
N MET A 324 -0.38 -7.96 5.36
CA MET A 324 -1.72 -8.30 5.87
C MET A 324 -1.78 -9.73 6.41
N SER A 325 -0.64 -10.45 6.42
CA SER A 325 -0.51 -11.82 6.90
C SER A 325 0.75 -12.01 7.72
N PHE A 326 0.85 -13.15 8.38
CA PHE A 326 1.99 -13.49 9.20
C PHE A 326 3.27 -13.64 8.36
N SER A 327 4.39 -13.13 8.86
CA SER A 327 5.70 -13.24 8.23
C SER A 327 6.76 -13.66 9.24
N LYS A 328 7.87 -14.17 8.75
CA LYS A 328 9.05 -14.49 9.59
C LYS A 328 9.58 -13.22 10.27
N ARG A 329 9.54 -12.09 9.53
CA ARG A 329 9.83 -10.75 10.03
C ARG A 329 8.68 -9.84 9.62
N ASP A 330 8.17 -9.04 10.53
CA ASP A 330 7.20 -8.03 10.13
C ASP A 330 7.90 -6.81 9.50
N TYR A 331 7.08 -5.97 8.85
CA TYR A 331 7.57 -4.80 8.14
C TYR A 331 8.33 -3.84 9.07
N LEU A 332 7.87 -3.67 10.31
CA LEU A 332 8.51 -2.76 11.28
C LEU A 332 9.84 -3.34 11.79
N ARG A 333 9.93 -4.66 11.90
CA ARG A 333 11.18 -5.36 12.20
C ARG A 333 12.22 -5.12 11.12
N CYS A 334 11.83 -5.20 9.85
CA CYS A 334 12.74 -4.91 8.74
C CYS A 334 13.26 -3.46 8.79
N TYR A 335 12.40 -2.51 9.10
CA TYR A 335 12.81 -1.12 9.31
C TYR A 335 13.77 -0.95 10.49
N TYR A 336 13.45 -1.57 11.62
CA TYR A 336 14.28 -1.48 12.83
C TYR A 336 15.69 -2.01 12.59
N ASP A 337 15.81 -3.22 12.06
CA ASP A 337 17.10 -3.88 11.82
C ASP A 337 17.92 -3.09 10.78
N CYS A 338 17.28 -2.59 9.73
CA CYS A 338 17.94 -1.76 8.72
C CYS A 338 18.41 -0.42 9.30
N ALA A 339 17.57 0.23 10.12
CA ALA A 339 17.95 1.46 10.79
C ALA A 339 19.16 1.26 11.72
N GLN A 340 19.25 0.12 12.43
CA GLN A 340 20.46 -0.21 13.21
C GLN A 340 21.71 -0.32 12.33
N VAL A 341 21.60 -0.99 11.18
CA VAL A 341 22.70 -1.12 10.23
C VAL A 341 23.14 0.27 9.73
N ILE A 342 22.22 1.10 9.31
CA ILE A 342 22.53 2.46 8.81
C ILE A 342 23.15 3.29 9.92
N ARG A 343 22.58 3.31 11.14
CA ARG A 343 23.08 4.13 12.25
C ARG A 343 24.48 3.75 12.74
N SER A 344 24.90 2.51 12.51
CA SER A 344 26.29 2.11 12.77
C SER A 344 27.30 2.72 11.79
N ILE A 345 26.86 3.29 10.67
CA ILE A 345 27.67 3.84 9.58
C ILE A 345 27.44 5.35 9.41
N ASP A 346 26.18 5.74 9.40
CA ASP A 346 25.69 7.09 9.20
C ASP A 346 24.71 7.48 10.32
N PRO A 347 25.17 8.21 11.34
CA PRO A 347 24.33 8.61 12.45
C PRO A 347 23.41 9.80 12.14
N GLU A 348 23.65 10.54 11.05
CA GLU A 348 23.07 11.87 10.83
C GLU A 348 21.98 11.91 9.76
N THR A 349 22.18 11.21 8.63
CA THR A 349 21.21 11.28 7.52
C THR A 349 19.86 10.74 7.94
N PRO A 350 18.76 11.45 7.68
CA PRO A 350 17.41 10.97 7.99
C PRO A 350 17.10 9.62 7.37
N ILE A 351 16.37 8.80 8.11
CA ILE A 351 15.78 7.56 7.62
C ILE A 351 14.27 7.76 7.51
N LEU A 352 13.71 7.38 6.37
CA LEU A 352 12.28 7.48 6.11
C LEU A 352 11.63 6.11 6.31
N ILE A 353 10.49 6.12 6.98
CA ILE A 353 9.73 4.92 7.33
C ILE A 353 8.29 5.11 6.91
N GLU A 354 7.83 4.24 6.04
CA GLU A 354 6.45 4.22 5.59
C GLU A 354 5.55 3.41 6.53
N SER A 355 4.30 3.83 6.64
CA SER A 355 3.28 3.03 7.28
C SER A 355 2.95 1.79 6.45
N ASN A 356 2.37 0.77 7.08
CA ASN A 356 1.87 -0.42 6.37
C ASN A 356 0.70 -0.09 5.43
N GLU A 357 0.19 -1.11 4.74
CA GLU A 357 -0.99 -1.00 3.86
C GLU A 357 -0.81 0.02 2.74
N TRP A 358 0.32 -0.14 1.99
CA TRP A 358 0.73 0.77 0.92
C TRP A 358 0.91 2.21 1.42
N ALA A 359 1.65 2.36 2.51
CA ALA A 359 1.89 3.64 3.17
C ALA A 359 0.61 4.42 3.51
N SER A 360 -0.50 3.70 3.79
CA SER A 360 -1.79 4.35 3.98
C SER A 360 -1.83 5.24 5.23
N PRO A 361 -2.53 6.37 5.21
CA PRO A 361 -2.72 7.22 6.38
C PRO A 361 -3.34 6.47 7.57
N GLU A 362 -4.25 5.53 7.31
CA GLU A 362 -4.96 4.77 8.33
C GLU A 362 -4.04 3.84 9.14
N ALA A 363 -2.97 3.32 8.51
CA ALA A 363 -2.01 2.45 9.17
C ALA A 363 -1.18 3.18 10.25
N PHE A 364 -1.16 4.50 10.26
CA PHE A 364 -0.60 5.29 11.37
C PHE A 364 -1.32 5.07 12.69
N SER A 365 -2.56 4.59 12.68
CA SER A 365 -3.30 4.26 13.91
C SER A 365 -2.62 3.17 14.76
N TYR A 366 -1.81 2.33 14.15
CA TYR A 366 -1.05 1.26 14.82
C TYR A 366 0.46 1.31 14.58
N LEU A 367 0.95 2.26 13.77
CA LEU A 367 2.37 2.51 13.60
C LEU A 367 3.00 2.94 14.93
N LYS A 368 4.17 2.38 15.24
CA LYS A 368 4.98 2.79 16.39
C LYS A 368 6.24 3.50 15.93
N PRO A 369 6.65 4.58 16.61
CA PRO A 369 7.91 5.23 16.28
C PRO A 369 9.08 4.30 16.58
N LEU A 370 10.19 4.47 15.87
CA LEU A 370 11.43 3.74 16.15
C LEU A 370 12.32 4.53 17.12
N PRO A 371 13.16 3.84 17.94
CA PRO A 371 14.00 4.47 18.96
C PRO A 371 15.33 5.01 18.38
N PHE A 372 15.27 5.64 17.21
CA PHE A 372 16.44 6.22 16.56
C PHE A 372 16.21 7.71 16.29
N ARG A 373 17.30 8.47 16.27
CA ARG A 373 17.26 9.90 15.89
C ARG A 373 17.06 10.05 14.38
N ASN A 374 16.53 11.18 13.97
CA ASN A 374 16.34 11.56 12.56
C ASN A 374 15.48 10.55 11.78
N ILE A 375 14.38 10.05 12.39
CA ILE A 375 13.39 9.25 11.67
C ILE A 375 12.27 10.17 11.17
N ILE A 376 12.03 10.15 9.87
CA ILE A 376 10.91 10.83 9.21
C ILE A 376 9.87 9.76 8.87
N TYR A 377 8.60 10.04 9.17
CA TYR A 377 7.53 9.08 8.91
C TYR A 377 6.76 9.48 7.66
N GLN A 378 6.45 8.49 6.83
CA GLN A 378 5.91 8.71 5.50
C GLN A 378 4.55 8.05 5.32
N ALA A 379 3.63 8.78 4.69
CA ALA A 379 2.36 8.28 4.19
C ALA A 379 2.22 8.59 2.71
N HIS A 380 1.39 7.79 2.01
CA HIS A 380 0.94 8.07 0.64
C HIS A 380 -0.53 8.48 0.66
N MET A 381 -0.90 9.50 -0.12
CA MET A 381 -2.24 10.07 -0.10
C MET A 381 -2.95 9.92 -1.43
N TYR A 382 -3.80 8.91 -1.51
CA TYR A 382 -4.62 8.61 -2.69
C TYR A 382 -6.11 8.42 -2.35
N ARG A 383 -6.60 9.06 -1.27
CA ARG A 383 -8.02 8.93 -0.86
C ARG A 383 -8.94 9.81 -1.72
N SER A 384 -9.99 9.28 -2.22
CA SER A 384 -10.34 7.84 -2.31
C SER A 384 -9.67 7.20 -3.53
N GLY A 385 -9.13 5.97 -3.39
CA GLY A 385 -8.50 5.24 -4.51
C GLY A 385 -9.45 5.06 -5.70
N ASN A 386 -10.75 4.82 -5.47
CA ASN A 386 -11.76 4.75 -6.52
C ASN A 386 -11.87 6.03 -7.36
N TYR A 387 -11.47 7.16 -6.83
CA TYR A 387 -11.43 8.44 -7.55
C TYR A 387 -10.04 8.69 -8.14
N THR A 388 -9.00 8.59 -7.32
CA THR A 388 -7.64 8.95 -7.75
C THR A 388 -7.08 7.99 -8.80
N HIS A 389 -7.51 6.73 -8.79
CA HIS A 389 -7.06 5.69 -9.72
C HIS A 389 -8.16 5.24 -10.71
N GLN A 390 -9.30 5.94 -10.80
CA GLN A 390 -10.38 5.50 -11.70
C GLN A 390 -9.89 5.34 -13.15
N GLY A 391 -10.21 4.19 -13.75
CA GLY A 391 -9.79 3.86 -15.12
C GLY A 391 -8.28 3.64 -15.27
N VAL A 392 -7.52 3.60 -14.15
CA VAL A 392 -6.13 3.19 -14.21
C VAL A 392 -6.15 1.73 -14.63
N GLY A 393 -5.71 1.48 -15.84
CA GLY A 393 -5.51 0.30 -16.50
C GLY A 393 -6.61 -0.47 -17.13
N ASP A 394 -7.59 0.16 -17.64
CA ASP A 394 -8.56 -0.46 -18.54
C ASP A 394 -7.95 -1.22 -19.74
N SER A 395 -6.63 -1.24 -19.87
CA SER A 395 -5.88 -1.97 -20.91
C SER A 395 -5.31 -3.33 -20.47
N GLY A 396 -5.58 -3.77 -19.24
CA GLY A 396 -5.06 -5.02 -18.71
C GLY A 396 -5.66 -5.41 -17.35
N ASP A 397 -5.26 -6.55 -16.84
CA ASP A 397 -5.81 -7.15 -15.61
C ASP A 397 -5.68 -6.31 -14.33
N TYR A 398 -4.70 -5.39 -14.29
CA TYR A 398 -4.50 -4.44 -13.19
C TYR A 398 -5.74 -3.56 -12.95
N PHE A 399 -6.48 -3.30 -13.91
CA PHE A 399 -7.48 -2.25 -14.06
C PHE A 399 -8.92 -2.67 -13.76
N ALA A 400 -9.17 -3.94 -13.66
CA ALA A 400 -10.40 -4.43 -13.07
C ALA A 400 -10.58 -3.96 -11.60
N ARG A 401 -9.48 -3.55 -10.93
CA ARG A 401 -9.52 -3.04 -9.55
C ARG A 401 -10.04 -1.60 -9.48
N TYR A 402 -9.75 -0.79 -10.48
CA TYR A 402 -10.12 0.62 -10.54
C TYR A 402 -10.92 0.93 -11.82
N PRO A 403 -12.16 0.40 -11.95
CA PRO A 403 -12.97 0.66 -13.13
C PRO A 403 -13.19 2.16 -13.30
N ALA A 404 -13.34 2.61 -14.55
CA ALA A 404 -13.69 3.99 -14.87
C ALA A 404 -15.07 4.32 -14.26
N SER A 405 -15.06 4.89 -13.06
CA SER A 405 -16.27 5.11 -12.25
C SER A 405 -16.92 6.46 -12.51
N ARG A 406 -16.28 7.34 -13.31
CA ARG A 406 -16.71 8.70 -13.59
C ARG A 406 -17.03 9.52 -12.33
N ILE A 407 -16.32 9.24 -11.24
CA ILE A 407 -16.42 10.02 -10.02
C ILE A 407 -15.76 11.38 -10.27
N SER A 408 -16.39 12.45 -9.79
CA SER A 408 -15.81 13.80 -9.75
C SER A 408 -15.58 14.26 -8.31
N TYR A 409 -14.82 15.33 -8.15
CA TYR A 409 -14.55 15.93 -6.85
C TYR A 409 -14.97 17.43 -6.84
N PRO A 410 -15.65 17.95 -5.80
CA PRO A 410 -16.26 17.19 -4.72
C PRO A 410 -17.53 16.46 -5.22
N SER A 411 -17.93 15.43 -4.46
CA SER A 411 -19.11 14.63 -4.77
C SER A 411 -19.63 13.90 -3.54
N THR A 412 -20.41 12.85 -3.75
CA THR A 412 -20.82 11.92 -2.69
C THR A 412 -20.31 10.52 -3.04
N LEU A 413 -19.61 9.88 -2.10
CA LEU A 413 -19.15 8.51 -2.20
C LEU A 413 -19.85 7.67 -1.14
N SER A 414 -20.54 6.60 -1.56
CA SER A 414 -21.25 5.68 -0.64
C SER A 414 -22.13 6.41 0.39
N GLY A 415 -22.84 7.47 -0.08
CA GLY A 415 -23.73 8.27 0.76
C GLY A 415 -23.04 9.28 1.69
N ARG A 416 -21.74 9.51 1.55
CA ARG A 416 -20.97 10.48 2.36
C ARG A 416 -20.41 11.60 1.49
N PRO A 417 -20.33 12.84 1.98
CA PRO A 417 -19.64 13.92 1.27
C PRO A 417 -18.18 13.55 1.01
N PHE A 418 -17.76 13.61 -0.24
CA PHE A 418 -16.38 13.48 -0.69
C PHE A 418 -15.85 14.87 -1.03
N ASN A 419 -15.21 15.50 -0.09
CA ASN A 419 -14.77 16.90 -0.12
C ASN A 419 -13.50 17.06 0.73
N LYS A 420 -13.05 18.29 0.94
CA LYS A 420 -11.86 18.59 1.75
C LYS A 420 -11.94 18.04 3.17
N GLU A 421 -13.10 18.06 3.81
CA GLU A 421 -13.25 17.51 5.17
C GLU A 421 -13.10 15.99 5.20
N TYR A 422 -13.55 15.31 4.15
CA TYR A 422 -13.26 13.88 3.97
C TYR A 422 -11.74 13.62 3.90
N LEU A 423 -11.01 14.43 3.12
CA LEU A 423 -9.55 14.30 2.99
C LEU A 423 -8.85 14.61 4.31
N ARG A 424 -9.28 15.67 5.02
CA ARG A 424 -8.81 16.01 6.36
C ARG A 424 -8.99 14.84 7.33
N THR A 425 -10.18 14.25 7.34
CA THR A 425 -10.51 13.13 8.22
C THR A 425 -9.62 11.92 7.93
N ALA A 426 -9.36 11.62 6.67
CA ALA A 426 -8.45 10.53 6.27
C ALA A 426 -7.00 10.74 6.79
N LEU A 427 -6.58 11.98 6.98
CA LEU A 427 -5.24 12.33 7.45
C LEU A 427 -5.12 12.45 8.98
N ILE A 428 -6.21 12.33 9.73
CA ILE A 428 -6.20 12.42 11.21
C ILE A 428 -5.22 11.44 11.86
N PRO A 429 -5.12 10.16 11.46
CA PRO A 429 -4.18 9.24 12.11
C PRO A 429 -2.72 9.72 11.99
N VAL A 430 -2.33 10.25 10.83
CA VAL A 430 -0.99 10.82 10.60
C VAL A 430 -0.78 12.05 11.48
N ARG A 431 -1.77 12.95 11.54
CA ARG A 431 -1.69 14.17 12.36
C ARG A 431 -1.59 13.85 13.86
N ARG A 432 -2.36 12.89 14.36
CA ARG A 432 -2.26 12.41 15.73
C ARG A 432 -0.90 11.83 16.06
N PHE A 433 -0.34 11.03 15.14
CA PHE A 433 1.01 10.49 15.30
C PHE A 433 2.04 11.61 15.34
N GLN A 434 1.97 12.57 14.43
CA GLN A 434 2.84 13.75 14.42
C GLN A 434 2.78 14.50 15.74
N GLN A 435 1.59 14.82 16.22
CA GLN A 435 1.40 15.58 17.47
C GLN A 435 1.88 14.81 18.69
N LYS A 436 1.55 13.52 18.75
CA LYS A 436 1.92 12.66 19.89
C LYS A 436 3.41 12.51 20.02
N TYR A 437 4.12 12.29 18.90
CA TYR A 437 5.54 11.96 18.92
C TYR A 437 6.43 13.10 18.46
N HIS A 438 5.90 14.28 18.16
CA HIS A 438 6.61 15.40 17.52
C HIS A 438 7.37 14.97 16.25
N ALA A 439 6.74 14.11 15.48
CA ALA A 439 7.35 13.51 14.31
C ALA A 439 7.37 14.45 13.11
N ARG A 440 8.45 14.46 12.32
CA ARG A 440 8.45 15.05 10.98
C ARG A 440 7.75 14.08 10.03
N ILE A 441 6.87 14.62 9.19
CA ILE A 441 6.05 13.83 8.27
C ILE A 441 6.37 14.21 6.83
N LEU A 442 6.46 13.19 5.98
CA LEU A 442 6.51 13.32 4.53
C LEU A 442 5.27 12.64 3.92
N ILE A 443 4.65 13.29 2.95
CA ILE A 443 3.75 12.61 2.01
C ILE A 443 4.60 12.27 0.79
N GLY A 444 5.10 11.03 0.75
CA GLY A 444 6.06 10.59 -0.26
C GLY A 444 5.45 10.42 -1.64
N GLU A 445 4.15 10.12 -1.67
CA GLU A 445 3.36 10.06 -2.89
C GLU A 445 1.96 10.60 -2.67
N PHE A 446 1.49 11.38 -3.63
CA PHE A 446 0.10 11.75 -3.80
C PHE A 446 -0.15 12.16 -5.25
N GLY A 447 -1.34 11.90 -5.71
CA GLY A 447 -1.69 12.24 -7.08
C GLY A 447 -3.14 11.88 -7.40
N VAL A 448 -3.56 12.29 -8.57
CA VAL A 448 -4.89 11.96 -9.13
C VAL A 448 -4.75 11.76 -10.62
N ILE A 449 -5.34 10.68 -11.10
CA ILE A 449 -5.32 10.36 -12.52
C ILE A 449 -5.89 11.53 -13.34
N ARG A 450 -5.24 11.88 -14.44
CA ARG A 450 -5.48 13.12 -15.18
C ARG A 450 -6.90 13.29 -15.76
N TRP A 451 -7.63 12.19 -15.93
CA TRP A 451 -9.02 12.20 -16.41
C TRP A 451 -10.07 12.15 -15.28
N ALA A 452 -9.65 12.19 -14.04
CA ALA A 452 -10.59 12.34 -12.92
C ALA A 452 -11.23 13.73 -12.95
N GLY A 453 -12.55 13.80 -12.79
CA GLY A 453 -13.28 15.08 -12.83
C GLY A 453 -12.86 16.00 -11.69
N ASN A 454 -12.42 17.23 -12.02
CA ASN A 454 -11.93 18.26 -11.09
C ASN A 454 -10.71 17.82 -10.26
N GLY A 455 -9.78 17.09 -10.89
CA GLY A 455 -8.55 16.64 -10.23
C GLY A 455 -7.70 17.78 -9.65
N GLU A 456 -7.71 18.95 -10.28
CA GLU A 456 -7.05 20.16 -9.79
C GLU A 456 -7.60 20.64 -8.44
N ARG A 457 -8.91 20.51 -8.23
CA ARG A 457 -9.54 20.91 -6.96
C ARG A 457 -9.18 19.93 -5.83
N TRP A 458 -9.13 18.64 -6.14
CA TRP A 458 -8.67 17.64 -5.19
C TRP A 458 -7.21 17.89 -4.79
N LEU A 459 -6.32 18.19 -5.77
CA LEU A 459 -4.93 18.53 -5.53
C LEU A 459 -4.79 19.77 -4.65
N ASP A 460 -5.58 20.82 -4.91
CA ASP A 460 -5.55 22.05 -4.12
C ASP A 460 -5.97 21.81 -2.66
N ASP A 461 -7.06 21.07 -2.46
CA ASP A 461 -7.56 20.73 -1.12
C ASP A 461 -6.55 19.86 -0.34
N VAL A 462 -5.96 18.85 -0.97
CA VAL A 462 -4.96 17.98 -0.34
C VAL A 462 -3.68 18.75 0.01
N LEU A 463 -3.15 19.53 -0.92
CA LEU A 463 -1.94 20.34 -0.70
C LEU A 463 -2.16 21.39 0.38
N SER A 464 -3.34 22.02 0.41
CA SER A 464 -3.65 22.97 1.48
C SER A 464 -3.64 22.35 2.88
N LEU A 465 -3.99 21.06 2.98
CA LEU A 465 -3.91 20.31 4.24
C LEU A 465 -2.44 19.99 4.59
N PHE A 466 -1.60 19.61 3.62
CA PHE A 466 -0.18 19.39 3.88
C PHE A 466 0.52 20.66 4.35
N GLU A 467 0.18 21.80 3.76
CA GLU A 467 0.69 23.11 4.20
C GLU A 467 0.22 23.46 5.63
N GLU A 468 -1.07 23.25 5.91
CA GLU A 468 -1.65 23.50 7.23
C GLU A 468 -0.96 22.66 8.34
N PHE A 469 -0.58 21.42 8.00
CA PHE A 469 0.05 20.51 8.94
C PHE A 469 1.58 20.63 8.97
N GLY A 470 2.18 21.38 8.05
CA GLY A 470 3.63 21.55 7.92
C GLY A 470 4.33 20.28 7.44
N TRP A 471 3.70 19.52 6.54
CA TRP A 471 4.25 18.25 6.04
C TRP A 471 5.03 18.45 4.75
N ASP A 472 6.16 17.75 4.63
CA ASP A 472 6.90 17.64 3.38
C ASP A 472 6.10 16.80 2.37
N TRP A 473 6.34 17.02 1.06
CA TRP A 473 5.62 16.24 0.06
C TRP A 473 6.35 16.09 -1.28
N CYS A 474 6.10 14.95 -1.95
CA CYS A 474 6.49 14.67 -3.32
C CYS A 474 5.25 14.31 -4.16
N TYR A 475 5.03 15.04 -5.24
CA TYR A 475 3.96 14.73 -6.21
C TYR A 475 4.32 13.49 -7.02
N HIS A 476 3.42 12.53 -7.15
CA HIS A 476 3.56 11.35 -8.01
C HIS A 476 2.83 11.56 -9.34
N ALA A 477 3.56 11.68 -10.48
CA ALA A 477 4.98 11.75 -10.58
C ALA A 477 5.42 12.69 -11.72
N PHE A 478 6.67 13.11 -11.73
CA PHE A 478 7.22 13.88 -12.84
C PHE A 478 7.59 12.92 -13.98
N ARG A 479 6.87 12.98 -15.11
CA ARG A 479 7.16 12.25 -16.37
C ARG A 479 7.37 10.73 -16.25
N GLU A 480 6.74 10.10 -15.27
CA GLU A 480 6.81 8.65 -15.11
C GLU A 480 5.86 7.95 -16.10
N TRP A 481 4.60 8.35 -16.07
CA TRP A 481 3.54 7.83 -16.95
C TRP A 481 2.53 8.93 -17.27
N HIS A 482 2.03 8.94 -18.51
CA HIS A 482 1.11 10.00 -18.94
C HIS A 482 -0.16 10.12 -18.09
N GLY A 483 -0.58 9.04 -17.42
CA GLY A 483 -1.79 9.04 -16.57
C GLY A 483 -1.67 9.96 -15.34
N TRP A 484 -0.49 10.06 -14.74
CA TRP A 484 -0.20 10.93 -13.60
C TRP A 484 0.33 12.30 -14.01
N SER A 485 0.66 12.47 -15.28
CA SER A 485 1.35 13.66 -15.76
C SER A 485 0.57 14.95 -15.56
N LEU A 486 1.30 15.98 -15.15
CA LEU A 486 0.81 17.37 -15.09
C LEU A 486 0.78 18.05 -16.47
N GLU A 487 1.41 17.45 -17.48
CA GLU A 487 1.65 18.07 -18.80
C GLU A 487 0.65 17.58 -19.86
N HIS A 488 -0.23 16.64 -19.53
CA HIS A 488 -1.22 16.10 -20.47
C HIS A 488 -2.64 16.62 -20.17
N SER A 489 -3.45 16.73 -21.20
CA SER A 489 -4.87 17.09 -21.05
C SER A 489 -5.65 16.02 -20.26
N SER A 490 -6.87 16.33 -19.87
CA SER A 490 -7.76 15.37 -19.21
C SER A 490 -8.34 14.30 -20.14
N ASP A 491 -8.19 14.41 -21.46
CA ASP A 491 -8.63 13.38 -22.40
C ASP A 491 -7.70 12.17 -22.35
N PRO A 492 -8.15 10.98 -21.86
CA PRO A 492 -7.31 9.79 -21.74
C PRO A 492 -6.74 9.30 -23.09
N ARG A 493 -7.37 9.65 -24.20
CA ARG A 493 -6.93 9.27 -25.57
C ARG A 493 -5.74 10.10 -26.05
N ASN A 494 -5.54 11.31 -25.48
CA ASN A 494 -4.39 12.13 -25.83
C ASN A 494 -3.18 11.75 -24.95
N THR A 495 -2.26 10.99 -25.50
CA THR A 495 -1.03 10.53 -24.81
C THR A 495 0.18 11.43 -25.06
N ARG A 496 -0.02 12.64 -25.62
CA ARG A 496 1.03 13.63 -25.84
C ARG A 496 0.87 14.80 -24.88
N PRO A 497 1.96 15.38 -24.39
CA PRO A 497 1.91 16.64 -23.65
C PRO A 497 1.21 17.74 -24.44
N VAL A 498 0.54 18.63 -23.73
CA VAL A 498 -0.08 19.83 -24.32
C VAL A 498 0.79 21.06 -24.06
N PRO A 499 0.84 22.02 -25.00
CA PRO A 499 1.66 23.23 -24.83
C PRO A 499 1.16 24.14 -23.70
N GLU A 500 -0.13 24.07 -23.37
CA GLU A 500 -0.73 24.91 -22.35
C GLU A 500 -0.46 24.35 -20.94
N THR A 501 -0.30 25.25 -19.97
CA THR A 501 -0.21 24.85 -18.57
C THR A 501 -1.56 24.30 -18.10
N THR A 502 -1.61 23.01 -17.80
CA THR A 502 -2.85 22.37 -17.35
C THR A 502 -3.33 22.92 -15.99
N PRO A 503 -4.63 22.83 -15.67
CA PRO A 503 -5.15 23.24 -14.35
C PRO A 503 -4.41 22.54 -13.18
N ARG A 504 -4.10 21.26 -13.30
CA ARG A 504 -3.35 20.50 -12.30
C ARG A 504 -1.92 21.02 -12.14
N LYS A 505 -1.21 21.30 -13.26
CA LYS A 505 0.14 21.90 -13.22
C LYS A 505 0.11 23.26 -12.54
N LYS A 506 -0.91 24.09 -12.80
CA LYS A 506 -1.07 25.41 -12.14
C LYS A 506 -1.16 25.27 -10.62
N VAL A 507 -1.93 24.32 -10.11
CA VAL A 507 -2.04 24.07 -8.67
C VAL A 507 -0.69 23.71 -8.09
N ILE A 508 -0.01 22.71 -8.62
CA ILE A 508 1.31 22.27 -8.12
C ILE A 508 2.31 23.46 -8.13
N LEU A 509 2.38 24.22 -9.22
CA LEU A 509 3.27 25.39 -9.32
C LEU A 509 2.97 26.44 -8.25
N ASN A 510 1.70 26.66 -7.90
CA ASN A 510 1.34 27.63 -6.86
C ASN A 510 1.91 27.24 -5.47
N TYR A 511 1.95 25.94 -5.16
CA TYR A 511 2.51 25.46 -3.91
C TYR A 511 4.04 25.39 -3.94
N LEU A 512 4.65 25.00 -5.07
CA LEU A 512 6.11 25.01 -5.24
C LEU A 512 6.71 26.42 -5.15
N LYS A 513 6.00 27.46 -5.56
CA LYS A 513 6.45 28.86 -5.41
C LYS A 513 6.74 29.25 -3.97
N LYS A 514 6.16 28.56 -2.97
CA LYS A 514 6.44 28.80 -1.56
C LYS A 514 7.87 28.41 -1.15
N ASN A 515 8.58 27.63 -1.97
CA ASN A 515 10.00 27.33 -1.81
C ASN A 515 10.92 28.47 -2.31
N ARG A 516 10.37 29.43 -3.01
CA ARG A 516 11.15 30.59 -3.52
C ARG A 516 11.11 31.67 -2.45
N PHE A 517 12.25 32.00 -1.94
CA PHE A 517 12.48 33.13 -1.03
C PHE A 517 12.72 34.41 -1.82
#